data_3e8705d8ee4a84ff0a941d0ea58395d8
#
_entry.id   3e8705d8ee4a84ff0a941d0ea58395d8
#
_cell.length_a   1.000
_cell.length_b   1.000
_cell.length_c   1.000
_cell.angle_alpha   90.00
_cell.angle_beta   90.00
_cell.angle_gamma   90.00
#
_symmetry.space_group_name_H-M   'P 1'
#
loop_
_entity.id
_entity.type
_entity.pdbx_description
1 polymer ?
#
loop_
_entity_poly.entity_id
_entity_poly.type
_entity_poly.pdbx_seq_one_letter_code
_entity_poly.pdbx_strand_id
1 'polypeptide(L)'
;TIQDICNELHITKPTLYKYVNNKEELILDLYDSTIDHLVKDTYKLVDSDSHYQQLLIVFSTLIKDTKKYGYDLFSQMFIANLKENRHSFDMRDNLTKLCIIIIKKAQEQKEIHNLSNPEILYQALAHAFTGHEALWCIKKDSPCFDEAFYLSMNALLEVDSTYQDLYKEYL
;
A
#
# COMPACT_ATOMS: atom_id res chain seq x y z
N THR A 1 19.90 13.44 1.62
CA THR A 1 19.82 14.57 0.67
C THR A 1 20.05 14.10 -0.78
N ILE A 2 19.74 14.94 -1.77
CA ILE A 2 20.10 14.68 -3.18
C ILE A 2 21.62 14.45 -3.33
N GLN A 3 22.43 15.17 -2.53
CA GLN A 3 23.88 14.99 -2.55
C GLN A 3 24.30 13.60 -2.07
N ASP A 4 23.65 13.06 -1.05
CA ASP A 4 23.95 11.73 -0.51
C ASP A 4 23.62 10.65 -1.54
N ILE A 5 22.46 10.79 -2.24
CA ILE A 5 22.07 9.91 -3.35
C ILE A 5 23.13 9.95 -4.47
N CYS A 6 23.55 11.15 -4.87
CA CYS A 6 24.57 11.30 -5.91
C CYS A 6 25.92 10.67 -5.50
N ASN A 7 26.31 10.84 -4.24
CA ASN A 7 27.55 10.25 -3.71
C ASN A 7 27.49 8.73 -3.72
N GLU A 8 26.38 8.14 -3.27
CA GLU A 8 26.17 6.69 -3.23
C GLU A 8 26.17 6.05 -4.62
N LEU A 9 25.51 6.72 -5.57
CA LEU A 9 25.44 6.27 -6.96
C LEU A 9 26.65 6.63 -7.80
N HIS A 10 27.64 7.34 -7.24
CA HIS A 10 28.82 7.87 -7.95
C HIS A 10 28.47 8.69 -9.21
N ILE A 11 27.37 9.48 -9.13
CA ILE A 11 26.93 10.37 -10.21
C ILE A 11 26.91 11.83 -9.77
N THR A 12 26.81 12.75 -10.74
CA THR A 12 26.68 14.19 -10.45
C THR A 12 25.20 14.58 -10.34
N LYS A 13 24.93 15.69 -9.62
CA LYS A 13 23.55 16.27 -9.58
C LYS A 13 22.98 16.53 -10.97
N PRO A 14 23.69 17.13 -11.93
CA PRO A 14 23.19 17.28 -13.27
C PRO A 14 22.82 15.95 -13.97
N THR A 15 23.56 14.88 -13.65
CA THR A 15 23.24 13.55 -14.16
C THR A 15 21.93 13.02 -13.55
N LEU A 16 21.74 13.17 -12.23
CA LEU A 16 20.51 12.77 -11.55
C LEU A 16 19.30 13.53 -12.09
N TYR A 17 19.41 14.86 -12.24
CA TYR A 17 18.32 15.71 -12.72
C TYR A 17 17.95 15.51 -14.22
N LYS A 18 18.65 14.65 -14.96
CA LYS A 18 18.18 14.18 -16.27
C LYS A 18 17.11 13.12 -16.17
N TYR A 19 17.01 12.43 -15.02
CA TYR A 19 16.08 11.33 -14.79
C TYR A 19 14.91 11.71 -13.89
N VAL A 20 15.12 12.67 -12.96
CA VAL A 20 14.11 13.10 -11.99
C VAL A 20 14.16 14.61 -11.81
N ASN A 21 13.00 15.24 -11.67
CA ASN A 21 12.94 16.69 -11.49
C ASN A 21 13.18 17.11 -10.02
N ASN A 22 12.84 16.23 -9.07
CA ASN A 22 12.98 16.49 -7.65
C ASN A 22 13.08 15.18 -6.85
N LYS A 23 13.35 15.28 -5.54
CA LYS A 23 13.48 14.13 -4.64
C LYS A 23 12.17 13.37 -4.47
N GLU A 24 11.05 14.08 -4.49
CA GLU A 24 9.72 13.53 -4.31
C GLU A 24 9.31 12.64 -5.49
N GLU A 25 9.74 12.96 -6.70
CA GLU A 25 9.52 12.14 -7.90
C GLU A 25 10.19 10.76 -7.78
N LEU A 26 11.40 10.70 -7.21
CA LEU A 26 12.05 9.41 -6.89
C LEU A 26 11.22 8.52 -5.98
N ILE A 27 10.48 9.12 -5.03
CA ILE A 27 9.64 8.38 -4.09
C ILE A 27 8.41 7.82 -4.82
N LEU A 28 7.81 8.61 -5.72
CA LEU A 28 6.69 8.16 -6.55
C LEU A 28 7.09 6.98 -7.44
N ASP A 29 8.23 7.07 -8.12
CA ASP A 29 8.75 6.00 -8.96
C ASP A 29 8.97 4.70 -8.18
N LEU A 30 9.43 4.80 -6.92
CA LEU A 30 9.60 3.65 -6.04
C LEU A 30 8.25 3.01 -5.69
N TYR A 31 7.25 3.82 -5.36
CA TYR A 31 5.91 3.33 -5.03
C TYR A 31 5.23 2.69 -6.25
N ASP A 32 5.32 3.31 -7.41
CA ASP A 32 4.79 2.77 -8.67
C ASP A 32 5.49 1.45 -9.05
N SER A 33 6.80 1.35 -8.83
CA SER A 33 7.57 0.11 -9.02
C SER A 33 7.07 -1.01 -8.10
N THR A 34 6.73 -0.72 -6.85
CA THR A 34 6.15 -1.70 -5.91
C THR A 34 4.84 -2.25 -6.45
N ILE A 35 3.94 -1.38 -6.90
CA ILE A 35 2.65 -1.78 -7.46
C ILE A 35 2.82 -2.60 -8.73
N ASP A 36 3.74 -2.22 -9.60
CA ASP A 36 4.04 -2.98 -10.83
C ASP A 36 4.59 -4.37 -10.52
N HIS A 37 5.45 -4.51 -9.51
CA HIS A 37 5.96 -5.81 -9.07
C HIS A 37 4.84 -6.66 -8.46
N LEU A 38 3.98 -6.08 -7.63
CA LEU A 38 2.85 -6.76 -7.04
C LEU A 38 1.88 -7.30 -8.10
N VAL A 39 1.59 -6.50 -9.13
CA VAL A 39 0.73 -6.93 -10.24
C VAL A 39 1.40 -8.00 -11.10
N LYS A 40 2.71 -7.96 -11.28
CA LYS A 40 3.48 -9.00 -12.00
C LYS A 40 3.58 -10.30 -11.21
N ASP A 41 3.66 -10.22 -9.89
CA ASP A 41 3.74 -11.36 -8.97
C ASP A 41 2.37 -12.01 -8.68
N THR A 42 1.41 -11.85 -9.60
CA THR A 42 0.04 -12.40 -9.46
C THR A 42 0.00 -13.92 -9.25
N TYR A 43 1.07 -14.67 -9.59
CA TYR A 43 1.14 -16.11 -9.28
C TYR A 43 1.00 -16.39 -7.78
N LYS A 44 1.47 -15.50 -6.90
CA LYS A 44 1.30 -15.63 -5.43
C LYS A 44 -0.16 -15.55 -4.99
N LEU A 45 -0.99 -14.91 -5.82
CA LEU A 45 -2.43 -14.82 -5.58
C LEU A 45 -3.16 -16.09 -6.02
N VAL A 46 -2.60 -16.81 -6.99
CA VAL A 46 -3.21 -18.04 -7.53
C VAL A 46 -3.12 -19.19 -6.53
N ASP A 47 -2.05 -19.25 -5.74
CA ASP A 47 -1.80 -20.30 -4.75
C ASP A 47 -2.47 -20.03 -3.39
N SER A 48 -3.29 -18.96 -3.28
CA SER A 48 -4.00 -18.64 -2.04
C SER A 48 -5.26 -19.46 -1.87
N ASP A 49 -5.60 -19.80 -0.62
CA ASP A 49 -6.74 -20.63 -0.27
C ASP A 49 -8.08 -19.87 -0.31
N SER A 50 -8.05 -18.53 -0.31
CA SER A 50 -9.23 -17.68 -0.31
C SER A 50 -8.98 -16.31 -0.96
N HIS A 51 -10.07 -15.64 -1.38
CA HIS A 51 -9.98 -14.29 -1.93
C HIS A 51 -9.63 -13.25 -0.84
N TYR A 52 -10.08 -13.47 0.39
CA TYR A 52 -9.65 -12.63 1.51
C TYR A 52 -8.14 -12.74 1.73
N GLN A 53 -7.56 -13.95 1.64
CA GLN A 53 -6.12 -14.14 1.70
C GLN A 53 -5.39 -13.41 0.57
N GLN A 54 -5.97 -13.34 -0.63
CA GLN A 54 -5.41 -12.53 -1.73
C GLN A 54 -5.29 -11.05 -1.34
N LEU A 55 -6.31 -10.48 -0.67
CA LEU A 55 -6.23 -9.10 -0.15
C LEU A 55 -5.12 -8.95 0.90
N LEU A 56 -4.98 -9.92 1.80
CA LEU A 56 -3.89 -9.92 2.79
C LEU A 56 -2.52 -9.92 2.11
N ILE A 57 -2.31 -10.72 1.07
CA ILE A 57 -1.06 -10.76 0.29
C ILE A 57 -0.79 -9.38 -0.34
N VAL A 58 -1.80 -8.78 -0.97
CA VAL A 58 -1.68 -7.46 -1.59
C VAL A 58 -1.23 -6.42 -0.56
N PHE A 59 -1.98 -6.27 0.53
CA PHE A 59 -1.67 -5.25 1.52
C PHE A 59 -0.40 -5.54 2.33
N SER A 60 -0.08 -6.83 2.60
CA SER A 60 1.19 -7.17 3.25
C SER A 60 2.40 -6.77 2.41
N THR A 61 2.31 -6.87 1.09
CA THR A 61 3.37 -6.43 0.18
C THR A 61 3.54 -4.91 0.25
N LEU A 62 2.43 -4.16 0.19
CA LEU A 62 2.45 -2.70 0.34
C LEU A 62 3.04 -2.27 1.69
N ILE A 63 2.61 -2.91 2.78
CA ILE A 63 3.11 -2.64 4.13
C ILE A 63 4.62 -2.90 4.23
N LYS A 64 5.09 -4.03 3.71
CA LYS A 64 6.52 -4.39 3.72
C LYS A 64 7.36 -3.35 2.99
N ASP A 65 6.91 -2.90 1.84
CA ASP A 65 7.63 -1.87 1.07
C ASP A 65 7.56 -0.49 1.75
N THR A 66 6.40 -0.10 2.30
CA THR A 66 6.27 1.10 3.12
C THR A 66 7.28 1.10 4.27
N LYS A 67 7.36 -0.01 5.02
CA LYS A 67 8.31 -0.16 6.13
C LYS A 67 9.77 -0.11 5.67
N LYS A 68 10.08 -0.72 4.53
CA LYS A 68 11.42 -0.72 3.94
C LYS A 68 11.90 0.70 3.59
N TYR A 69 11.00 1.55 3.08
CA TYR A 69 11.33 2.94 2.77
C TYR A 69 11.39 3.83 4.01
N GLY A 70 10.70 3.46 5.07
CA GLY A 70 10.74 4.09 6.37
C GLY A 70 9.88 5.36 6.51
N TYR A 71 9.53 5.66 7.75
CA TYR A 71 8.61 6.74 8.09
C TYR A 71 9.13 8.15 7.71
N ASP A 72 10.44 8.36 7.69
CA ASP A 72 10.98 9.68 7.34
C ASP A 72 10.73 10.03 5.87
N LEU A 73 10.85 9.04 4.97
CA LEU A 73 10.57 9.21 3.55
C LEU A 73 9.08 9.47 3.32
N PHE A 74 8.21 8.65 3.91
CA PHE A 74 6.76 8.83 3.83
C PHE A 74 6.30 10.16 4.44
N SER A 75 6.88 10.60 5.55
CA SER A 75 6.60 11.92 6.14
C SER A 75 6.88 13.05 5.14
N GLN A 76 8.00 12.99 4.41
CA GLN A 76 8.31 14.00 3.38
C GLN A 76 7.30 13.95 2.23
N MET A 77 6.86 12.77 1.82
CA MET A 77 5.83 12.62 0.79
C MET A 77 4.49 13.22 1.24
N PHE A 78 4.04 12.97 2.47
CA PHE A 78 2.83 13.59 3.03
C PHE A 78 2.97 15.11 3.06
N ILE A 79 4.08 15.65 3.57
CA ILE A 79 4.33 17.10 3.63
C ILE A 79 4.29 17.73 2.23
N ALA A 80 4.91 17.07 1.25
CA ALA A 80 4.92 17.57 -0.13
C ALA A 80 3.50 17.64 -0.72
N ASN A 81 2.68 16.59 -0.52
CA ASN A 81 1.31 16.55 -1.02
C ASN A 81 0.35 17.50 -0.28
N LEU A 82 0.58 17.77 1.01
CA LEU A 82 -0.18 18.78 1.75
C LEU A 82 0.10 20.22 1.26
N LYS A 83 1.29 20.47 0.73
CA LYS A 83 1.65 21.78 0.14
C LYS A 83 1.11 21.94 -1.27
N GLU A 84 1.16 20.87 -2.04
CA GLU A 84 0.74 20.84 -3.45
C GLU A 84 0.36 19.40 -3.79
N ASN A 85 -0.83 19.19 -4.37
CA ASN A 85 -1.23 17.85 -4.80
C ASN A 85 -0.26 17.31 -5.87
N ARG A 86 0.53 16.31 -5.50
CA ARG A 86 1.52 15.65 -6.37
C ARG A 86 1.07 14.27 -6.82
N HIS A 87 -0.21 13.96 -6.59
CA HIS A 87 -0.83 12.71 -7.01
C HIS A 87 -0.19 11.44 -6.42
N SER A 88 0.59 11.57 -5.32
CA SER A 88 1.27 10.44 -4.68
C SER A 88 0.29 9.43 -4.07
N PHE A 89 -0.88 9.90 -3.66
CA PHE A 89 -1.93 9.08 -3.01
C PHE A 89 -3.08 8.75 -3.95
N ASP A 90 -2.96 9.04 -5.24
CA ASP A 90 -3.95 8.65 -6.22
C ASP A 90 -3.98 7.13 -6.37
N MET A 91 -5.17 6.57 -6.50
CA MET A 91 -5.34 5.14 -6.71
C MET A 91 -4.77 4.71 -8.05
N ARG A 92 -3.97 3.64 -8.05
CA ARG A 92 -3.37 3.10 -9.27
C ARG A 92 -4.33 2.14 -9.94
N ASP A 93 -4.65 2.40 -11.21
CA ASP A 93 -5.67 1.68 -11.98
C ASP A 93 -5.52 0.16 -11.92
N ASN A 94 -4.30 -0.37 -12.09
CA ASN A 94 -4.05 -1.80 -12.10
C ASN A 94 -4.32 -2.45 -10.75
N LEU A 95 -3.87 -1.83 -9.66
CA LEU A 95 -4.12 -2.29 -8.30
C LEU A 95 -5.61 -2.18 -7.94
N THR A 96 -6.24 -1.07 -8.32
CA THR A 96 -7.67 -0.83 -8.12
C THR A 96 -8.51 -1.92 -8.76
N LYS A 97 -8.28 -2.19 -10.05
CA LYS A 97 -9.00 -3.24 -10.79
C LYS A 97 -8.80 -4.62 -10.17
N LEU A 98 -7.56 -4.95 -9.78
CA LEU A 98 -7.24 -6.22 -9.12
C LEU A 98 -8.03 -6.37 -7.81
N CYS A 99 -7.95 -5.39 -6.91
CA CYS A 99 -8.62 -5.46 -5.61
C CYS A 99 -10.14 -5.48 -5.73
N ILE A 100 -10.74 -4.74 -6.67
CA ILE A 100 -12.18 -4.76 -6.94
C ILE A 100 -12.63 -6.18 -7.34
N ILE A 101 -11.88 -6.85 -8.23
CA ILE A 101 -12.18 -8.22 -8.64
C ILE A 101 -12.10 -9.18 -7.45
N ILE A 102 -11.06 -9.06 -6.63
CA ILE A 102 -10.86 -9.90 -5.45
C ILE A 102 -12.00 -9.69 -4.44
N ILE A 103 -12.34 -8.43 -4.11
CA ILE A 103 -13.43 -8.10 -3.19
C ILE A 103 -14.75 -8.68 -3.68
N LYS A 104 -15.08 -8.52 -4.97
CA LYS A 104 -16.30 -9.08 -5.56
C LYS A 104 -16.35 -10.59 -5.37
N LYS A 105 -15.25 -11.30 -5.64
CA LYS A 105 -15.19 -12.76 -5.47
C LYS A 105 -15.29 -13.18 -4.01
N ALA A 106 -14.66 -12.44 -3.09
CA ALA A 106 -14.78 -12.67 -1.65
C ALA A 106 -16.23 -12.51 -1.16
N GLN A 107 -16.99 -11.54 -1.70
CA GLN A 107 -18.44 -11.40 -1.45
C GLN A 107 -19.24 -12.61 -1.98
N GLU A 108 -18.97 -13.03 -3.22
CA GLU A 108 -19.63 -14.18 -3.85
C GLU A 108 -19.38 -15.49 -3.07
N GLN A 109 -18.20 -15.66 -2.49
CA GLN A 109 -17.80 -16.82 -1.66
C GLN A 109 -18.17 -16.67 -0.18
N LYS A 110 -18.78 -15.54 0.22
CA LYS A 110 -19.15 -15.21 1.61
C LYS A 110 -17.96 -15.17 2.59
N GLU A 111 -16.79 -14.90 2.08
CA GLU A 111 -15.58 -14.67 2.91
C GLU A 111 -15.65 -13.31 3.60
N ILE A 112 -16.39 -12.37 3.01
CA ILE A 112 -16.74 -11.06 3.58
C ILE A 112 -18.25 -10.83 3.48
N HIS A 113 -18.83 -10.18 4.49
CA HIS A 113 -20.28 -9.98 4.60
C HIS A 113 -20.73 -8.58 4.22
N ASN A 114 -19.82 -7.60 4.12
CA ASN A 114 -20.14 -6.28 3.62
C ASN A 114 -20.42 -6.33 2.11
N LEU A 115 -21.69 -6.22 1.73
CA LEU A 115 -22.16 -6.30 0.34
C LEU A 115 -22.23 -4.93 -0.36
N SER A 116 -21.59 -3.90 0.18
CA SER A 116 -21.44 -2.61 -0.50
C SER A 116 -20.69 -2.78 -1.82
N ASN A 117 -20.83 -1.79 -2.72
CA ASN A 117 -20.12 -1.80 -3.99
C ASN A 117 -18.60 -2.03 -3.79
N PRO A 118 -18.00 -3.03 -4.48
CA PRO A 118 -16.57 -3.34 -4.34
C PRO A 118 -15.62 -2.15 -4.58
N GLU A 119 -15.99 -1.22 -5.45
CA GLU A 119 -15.20 0.01 -5.68
C GLU A 119 -15.19 0.90 -4.43
N ILE A 120 -16.36 1.05 -3.77
CA ILE A 120 -16.48 1.83 -2.53
C ILE A 120 -15.69 1.16 -1.40
N LEU A 121 -15.76 -0.17 -1.30
CA LEU A 121 -15.00 -0.92 -0.29
C LEU A 121 -13.50 -0.78 -0.52
N TYR A 122 -13.03 -0.88 -1.76
CA TYR A 122 -11.62 -0.67 -2.06
C TYR A 122 -11.17 0.76 -1.75
N GLN A 123 -11.97 1.78 -2.09
CA GLN A 123 -11.68 3.17 -1.73
C GLN A 123 -11.56 3.36 -0.22
N ALA A 124 -12.48 2.77 0.55
CA ALA A 124 -12.44 2.83 2.01
C ALA A 124 -11.17 2.16 2.56
N LEU A 125 -10.78 1.00 2.02
CA LEU A 125 -9.54 0.32 2.39
C LEU A 125 -8.30 1.16 2.05
N ALA A 126 -8.23 1.74 0.85
CA ALA A 126 -7.12 2.58 0.43
C ALA A 126 -6.98 3.83 1.33
N HIS A 127 -8.08 4.48 1.67
CA HIS A 127 -8.08 5.62 2.60
C HIS A 127 -7.69 5.20 4.02
N ALA A 128 -8.19 4.05 4.52
CA ALA A 128 -7.77 3.51 5.81
C ALA A 128 -6.27 3.20 5.83
N PHE A 129 -5.74 2.59 4.77
CA PHE A 129 -4.32 2.30 4.61
C PHE A 129 -3.48 3.58 4.70
N THR A 130 -3.80 4.59 3.89
CA THR A 130 -3.12 5.90 3.93
C THR A 130 -3.24 6.58 5.31
N GLY A 131 -4.38 6.43 5.99
CA GLY A 131 -4.57 6.94 7.34
C GLY A 131 -3.64 6.25 8.36
N HIS A 132 -3.48 4.93 8.28
CA HIS A 132 -2.54 4.18 9.13
C HIS A 132 -1.08 4.53 8.82
N GLU A 133 -0.71 4.70 7.55
CA GLU A 133 0.62 5.18 7.15
C GLU A 133 0.91 6.58 7.73
N ALA A 134 -0.05 7.50 7.65
CA ALA A 134 0.09 8.84 8.20
C ALA A 134 0.27 8.81 9.73
N LEU A 135 -0.52 8.00 10.44
CA LEU A 135 -0.39 7.83 11.89
C LEU A 135 0.96 7.21 12.27
N TRP A 136 1.45 6.25 11.49
CA TRP A 136 2.77 5.67 11.68
C TRP A 136 3.89 6.71 11.49
N CYS A 137 3.79 7.57 10.47
CA CYS A 137 4.72 8.68 10.26
C CYS A 137 4.71 9.68 11.42
N ILE A 138 3.54 9.93 12.03
CA ILE A 138 3.39 10.88 13.15
C ILE A 138 3.95 10.28 14.44
N LYS A 139 3.62 9.03 14.74
CA LYS A 139 3.94 8.38 16.02
C LYS A 139 5.36 7.81 16.08
N LYS A 140 5.93 7.45 14.94
CA LYS A 140 7.30 6.90 14.73
C LYS A 140 7.63 5.62 15.51
N ASP A 141 7.01 5.42 16.68
CA ASP A 141 7.25 4.33 17.63
C ASP A 141 6.17 3.25 17.63
N SER A 142 5.22 3.30 16.68
CA SER A 142 4.14 2.29 16.63
C SER A 142 4.66 1.01 15.96
N PRO A 143 4.92 -0.08 16.70
CA PRO A 143 5.35 -1.34 16.11
C PRO A 143 4.23 -2.02 15.30
N CYS A 144 2.98 -1.58 15.45
CA CYS A 144 1.78 -2.29 15.00
C CYS A 144 0.99 -1.55 13.92
N PHE A 145 1.66 -0.92 12.96
CA PHE A 145 0.99 -0.30 11.80
C PHE A 145 0.17 -1.33 11.01
N ASP A 146 0.73 -2.49 10.74
CA ASP A 146 0.14 -3.61 10.02
C ASP A 146 -1.06 -4.20 10.77
N GLU A 147 -0.90 -4.60 12.02
CA GLU A 147 -2.00 -5.18 12.79
C GLU A 147 -3.20 -4.24 12.88
N ALA A 148 -2.97 -2.96 13.19
CA ALA A 148 -4.03 -1.96 13.24
C ALA A 148 -4.75 -1.79 11.90
N PHE A 149 -4.02 -1.84 10.79
CA PHE A 149 -4.61 -1.80 9.46
C PHE A 149 -5.45 -3.07 9.18
N TYR A 150 -4.92 -4.27 9.46
CA TYR A 150 -5.66 -5.51 9.23
C TYR A 150 -6.94 -5.60 10.06
N LEU A 151 -6.93 -5.14 11.29
CA LEU A 151 -8.14 -5.05 12.12
C LEU A 151 -9.16 -4.07 11.52
N SER A 152 -8.69 -2.94 10.96
CA SER A 152 -9.57 -2.02 10.23
C SER A 152 -10.12 -2.64 8.96
N MET A 153 -9.32 -3.40 8.22
CA MET A 153 -9.74 -4.14 7.02
C MET A 153 -10.81 -5.18 7.37
N ASN A 154 -10.61 -5.98 8.44
CA ASN A 154 -11.60 -6.93 8.92
C ASN A 154 -12.94 -6.26 9.23
N ALA A 155 -12.91 -5.14 9.92
CA ALA A 155 -14.11 -4.40 10.30
C ALA A 155 -14.81 -3.78 9.08
N LEU A 156 -14.06 -3.18 8.13
CA LEU A 156 -14.62 -2.57 6.92
C LEU A 156 -15.27 -3.60 6.00
N LEU A 157 -14.65 -4.76 5.86
CA LEU A 157 -15.13 -5.83 4.98
C LEU A 157 -16.15 -6.75 5.66
N GLU A 158 -16.32 -6.64 6.98
CA GLU A 158 -17.12 -7.59 7.78
C GLU A 158 -16.67 -9.03 7.50
N VAL A 159 -15.36 -9.29 7.69
CA VAL A 159 -14.73 -10.56 7.36
C VAL A 159 -15.35 -11.70 8.17
N ASP A 160 -15.67 -12.82 7.50
CA ASP A 160 -16.21 -14.00 8.16
C ASP A 160 -15.27 -14.51 9.26
N SER A 161 -15.83 -15.01 10.34
CA SER A 161 -15.09 -15.47 11.52
C SER A 161 -14.03 -16.53 11.21
N THR A 162 -14.21 -17.32 10.16
CA THR A 162 -13.27 -18.34 9.71
C THR A 162 -11.95 -17.73 9.22
N TYR A 163 -11.99 -16.50 8.71
CA TYR A 163 -10.84 -15.83 8.08
C TYR A 163 -10.25 -14.70 8.95
N GLN A 164 -10.95 -14.25 9.99
CA GLN A 164 -10.58 -13.06 10.76
C GLN A 164 -9.18 -13.09 11.35
N ASP A 165 -8.63 -14.25 11.65
CA ASP A 165 -7.31 -14.43 12.24
C ASP A 165 -6.17 -14.68 11.23
N LEU A 166 -6.48 -14.84 9.93
CA LEU A 166 -5.48 -15.12 8.89
C LEU A 166 -4.42 -14.02 8.78
N TYR A 167 -4.76 -12.76 9.09
CA TYR A 167 -3.79 -11.67 9.03
C TYR A 167 -2.57 -11.88 9.93
N LYS A 168 -2.68 -12.72 10.97
CA LYS A 168 -1.57 -13.00 11.91
C LYS A 168 -0.38 -13.68 11.22
N GLU A 169 -0.61 -14.35 10.09
CA GLU A 169 0.43 -14.96 9.28
C GLU A 169 1.24 -13.91 8.48
N TYR A 170 0.76 -12.67 8.43
CA TYR A 170 1.34 -11.57 7.66
C TYR A 170 1.96 -10.47 8.55
N LEU A 171 1.97 -10.64 9.87
CA LEU A 171 2.64 -9.76 10.82
C LEU A 171 4.14 -10.11 10.89
#